data_bcb3d20c26095b8bfdef5975ba1df8ee
#
_entry.id   bcb3d20c26095b8bfdef5975ba1df8ee
#
_cell.length_a   1.000
_cell.length_b   1.000
_cell.length_c   1.000
_cell.angle_alpha   90.00
_cell.angle_beta   90.00
_cell.angle_gamma   90.00
#
_symmetry.space_group_name_H-M   'P 1'
#
loop_
_entity.id
_entity.type
_entity.pdbx_description
1 polymer ?
#
loop_
_entity_poly.entity_id
_entity_poly.type
_entity_poly.pdbx_seq_one_letter_code
_entity_poly.pdbx_strand_id
1 'polypeptide(L)'
;MLVTWSILAFLISSLCWIAGDALIVGFRKPDRREHGEFIELMGDDAYAFYTRINEPRLRWGALVANYSIPLMLAGLYAHWVLLRGSVFGVAGVVLLGIGFCLSPLAHAAFYPLALASERAHAAYTSAGDREEPDEAVLEHARRLYRFLMAAWTPAVGLTALGWILVCIALGSGATAFPWWSLLLTPPVQALPWFALTRLPYPGKPLLDGALLNIINLVWAIAFLLLMAFHPVT
;
A
#
# COMPACT_ATOMS: atom_id res chain seq x y z
N MET A 1 12.82 8.14 24.93
CA MET A 1 13.58 7.03 24.33
C MET A 1 12.68 5.98 23.66
N LEU A 2 11.72 5.36 24.35
CA LEU A 2 10.85 4.34 23.75
C LEU A 2 10.00 4.85 22.57
N VAL A 3 9.44 6.06 22.66
CA VAL A 3 8.68 6.70 21.55
C VAL A 3 9.55 6.87 20.30
N THR A 4 10.81 7.28 20.47
CA THR A 4 11.76 7.43 19.35
C THR A 4 12.03 6.10 18.66
N TRP A 5 12.28 5.02 19.41
CA TRP A 5 12.47 3.69 18.83
C TRP A 5 11.21 3.17 18.13
N SER A 6 10.04 3.46 18.68
CA SER A 6 8.76 3.11 18.09
C SER A 6 8.58 3.77 16.71
N ILE A 7 8.78 5.09 16.60
CA ILE A 7 8.62 5.76 15.30
C ILE A 7 9.72 5.39 14.29
N LEU A 8 10.93 5.06 14.76
CA LEU A 8 11.97 4.49 13.89
C LEU A 8 11.57 3.11 13.35
N ALA A 9 10.93 2.28 14.16
CA ALA A 9 10.38 0.99 13.71
C ALA A 9 9.31 1.19 12.62
N PHE A 10 8.41 2.17 12.81
CA PHE A 10 7.42 2.54 11.79
C PHE A 10 8.08 3.00 10.48
N LEU A 11 9.11 3.84 10.57
CA LEU A 11 9.88 4.32 9.43
C LEU A 11 10.53 3.16 8.67
N ILE A 12 11.22 2.26 9.37
CA ILE A 12 11.87 1.08 8.78
C ILE A 12 10.82 0.19 8.09
N SER A 13 9.69 -0.05 8.74
CA SER A 13 8.60 -0.82 8.12
C SER A 13 8.07 -0.14 6.86
N SER A 14 7.86 1.18 6.88
CA SER A 14 7.41 1.93 5.69
C SER A 14 8.39 1.77 4.51
N LEU A 15 9.71 1.78 4.78
CA LEU A 15 10.73 1.49 3.75
C LEU A 15 10.62 0.06 3.22
N CYS A 16 10.39 -0.93 4.09
CA CYS A 16 10.17 -2.32 3.67
C CYS A 16 8.93 -2.46 2.78
N TRP A 17 7.86 -1.75 3.10
CA TRP A 17 6.63 -1.76 2.30
C TRP A 17 6.84 -1.08 0.95
N ILE A 18 7.54 0.06 0.88
CA ILE A 18 7.91 0.70 -0.39
C ILE A 18 8.75 -0.25 -1.24
N ALA A 19 9.73 -0.93 -0.66
CA ALA A 19 10.54 -1.91 -1.36
C ALA A 19 9.69 -3.10 -1.85
N GLY A 20 8.73 -3.57 -1.03
CA GLY A 20 7.80 -4.63 -1.38
C GLY A 20 6.93 -4.27 -2.58
N ASP A 21 6.29 -3.11 -2.56
CA ASP A 21 5.47 -2.61 -3.66
C ASP A 21 6.30 -2.44 -4.94
N ALA A 22 7.51 -1.88 -4.82
CA ALA A 22 8.43 -1.73 -5.91
C ALA A 22 8.77 -3.06 -6.59
N LEU A 23 9.02 -4.08 -5.80
CA LEU A 23 9.31 -5.43 -6.29
C LEU A 23 8.08 -6.11 -6.90
N ILE A 24 6.88 -5.82 -6.42
CA ILE A 24 5.62 -6.36 -6.96
C ILE A 24 5.26 -5.69 -8.28
N VAL A 25 5.14 -4.37 -8.30
CA VAL A 25 4.69 -3.61 -9.48
C VAL A 25 5.73 -3.64 -10.61
N GLY A 26 7.02 -3.58 -10.29
CA GLY A 26 8.10 -3.52 -11.28
C GLY A 26 8.29 -2.12 -11.88
N PHE A 27 9.12 -2.06 -12.94
CA PHE A 27 9.68 -0.80 -13.43
C PHE A 27 8.96 -0.25 -14.68
N ARG A 28 8.03 -1.00 -15.29
CA ARG A 28 7.35 -0.59 -16.52
C ARG A 28 5.85 -0.76 -16.39
N LYS A 29 5.14 0.28 -16.74
CA LYS A 29 3.70 0.18 -16.93
C LYS A 29 3.43 -0.64 -18.20
N PRO A 30 2.44 -1.57 -18.20
CA PRO A 30 2.02 -2.28 -19.39
C PRO A 30 1.64 -1.31 -20.51
N ASP A 31 2.11 -1.58 -21.75
CA ASP A 31 1.67 -0.82 -22.90
C ASP A 31 0.27 -1.29 -23.32
N ARG A 32 -0.70 -0.37 -23.30
CA ARG A 32 -2.05 -0.66 -23.76
C ARG A 32 -2.13 -0.98 -25.26
N ARG A 33 -1.16 -0.60 -26.06
CA ARG A 33 -1.09 -1.00 -27.48
C ARG A 33 -0.74 -2.48 -27.63
N GLU A 34 0.09 -3.00 -26.72
CA GLU A 34 0.51 -4.41 -26.71
C GLU A 34 -0.51 -5.31 -25.98
N HIS A 35 -1.13 -4.80 -24.90
CA HIS A 35 -1.94 -5.61 -23.99
C HIS A 35 -3.42 -5.18 -23.91
N GLY A 36 -3.88 -4.26 -24.79
CA GLY A 36 -5.22 -3.66 -24.68
C GLY A 36 -6.34 -4.70 -24.73
N GLU A 37 -6.30 -5.60 -25.69
CA GLU A 37 -7.33 -6.67 -25.84
C GLU A 37 -7.33 -7.62 -24.64
N PHE A 38 -6.16 -8.02 -24.15
CA PHE A 38 -6.05 -8.83 -22.94
C PHE A 38 -6.60 -8.11 -21.70
N ILE A 39 -6.35 -6.80 -21.57
CA ILE A 39 -6.90 -5.97 -20.47
C ILE A 39 -8.44 -5.92 -20.58
N GLU A 40 -8.99 -5.74 -21.78
CA GLU A 40 -10.44 -5.73 -22.00
C GLU A 40 -11.06 -7.09 -21.69
N LEU A 41 -10.43 -8.17 -22.11
CA LEU A 41 -10.86 -9.54 -21.81
C LEU A 41 -10.88 -9.83 -20.30
N MET A 42 -9.86 -9.37 -19.58
CA MET A 42 -9.73 -9.60 -18.13
C MET A 42 -10.51 -8.59 -17.28
N GLY A 43 -10.85 -7.42 -17.83
CA GLY A 43 -11.63 -6.37 -17.18
C GLY A 43 -10.84 -5.44 -16.25
N ASP A 44 -9.51 -5.61 -16.13
CA ASP A 44 -8.65 -4.76 -15.28
C ASP A 44 -7.21 -4.77 -15.82
N ASP A 45 -6.51 -3.63 -15.73
CA ASP A 45 -5.12 -3.51 -16.18
C ASP A 45 -4.10 -4.15 -15.19
N ALA A 46 -4.52 -4.49 -13.98
CA ALA A 46 -3.68 -5.16 -12.99
C ALA A 46 -3.09 -6.48 -13.52
N TYR A 47 -3.82 -7.22 -14.33
CA TYR A 47 -3.32 -8.48 -14.91
C TYR A 47 -2.15 -8.27 -15.88
N ALA A 48 -2.13 -7.16 -16.60
CA ALA A 48 -1.11 -6.87 -17.60
C ALA A 48 0.26 -6.54 -16.97
N PHE A 49 0.31 -6.13 -15.70
CA PHE A 49 1.57 -5.96 -14.96
C PHE A 49 2.36 -7.27 -14.81
N TYR A 50 1.69 -8.42 -14.94
CA TYR A 50 2.24 -9.74 -14.67
C TYR A 50 2.31 -10.65 -15.90
N THR A 51 2.29 -10.09 -17.10
CA THR A 51 2.43 -10.86 -18.35
C THR A 51 3.85 -11.44 -18.54
N ARG A 52 4.85 -10.82 -17.90
CA ARG A 52 6.26 -11.29 -17.84
C ARG A 52 6.77 -11.13 -16.43
N ILE A 53 6.74 -12.18 -15.65
CA ILE A 53 7.17 -12.13 -14.26
C ILE A 53 8.65 -12.51 -14.08
N ASN A 54 9.25 -11.92 -13.04
CA ASN A 54 10.46 -12.43 -12.41
C ASN A 54 10.04 -12.99 -11.04
N GLU A 55 9.83 -14.30 -10.96
CA GLU A 55 9.28 -14.94 -9.77
C GLU A 55 10.07 -14.67 -8.49
N PRO A 56 11.43 -14.77 -8.44
CA PRO A 56 12.20 -14.42 -7.25
C PRO A 56 11.96 -12.98 -6.78
N ARG A 57 11.92 -12.01 -7.70
CA ARG A 57 11.63 -10.61 -7.39
C ARG A 57 10.24 -10.46 -6.77
N LEU A 58 9.24 -11.06 -7.40
CA LEU A 58 7.85 -11.01 -6.97
C LEU A 58 7.66 -11.66 -5.59
N ARG A 59 8.28 -12.82 -5.35
CA ARG A 59 8.25 -13.50 -4.06
C ARG A 59 8.84 -12.65 -2.95
N TRP A 60 10.01 -12.04 -3.17
CA TRP A 60 10.60 -11.13 -2.19
C TRP A 60 9.75 -9.88 -2.00
N GLY A 61 9.15 -9.35 -3.05
CA GLY A 61 8.19 -8.25 -2.97
C GLY A 61 7.06 -8.57 -2.02
N ALA A 62 6.43 -9.72 -2.17
CA ALA A 62 5.34 -10.16 -1.30
C ALA A 62 5.78 -10.41 0.16
N LEU A 63 7.03 -10.77 0.41
CA LEU A 63 7.49 -11.17 1.75
C LEU A 63 8.09 -10.03 2.57
N VAL A 64 8.90 -9.14 1.97
CA VAL A 64 9.67 -8.13 2.72
C VAL A 64 8.78 -7.18 3.51
N ALA A 65 7.68 -6.73 2.92
CA ALA A 65 6.70 -5.91 3.61
C ALA A 65 6.03 -6.68 4.76
N ASN A 66 5.58 -7.90 4.50
CA ASN A 66 4.87 -8.72 5.47
C ASN A 66 5.73 -9.05 6.71
N TYR A 67 7.02 -9.33 6.52
CA TYR A 67 7.94 -9.57 7.63
C TYR A 67 8.22 -8.32 8.48
N SER A 68 7.97 -7.12 7.96
CA SER A 68 8.13 -5.87 8.69
C SER A 68 6.90 -5.46 9.51
N ILE A 69 5.78 -6.17 9.44
CA ILE A 69 4.56 -5.87 10.20
C ILE A 69 4.79 -5.72 11.72
N PRO A 70 5.57 -6.57 12.38
CA PRO A 70 5.87 -6.35 13.80
C PRO A 70 6.48 -4.98 14.10
N LEU A 71 7.32 -4.45 13.18
CA LEU A 71 7.88 -3.11 13.30
C LEU A 71 6.81 -2.03 13.08
N MET A 72 5.90 -2.23 12.12
CA MET A 72 4.77 -1.33 11.88
C MET A 72 3.88 -1.22 13.11
N LEU A 73 3.53 -2.35 13.73
CA LEU A 73 2.72 -2.40 14.95
C LEU A 73 3.45 -1.80 16.15
N ALA A 74 4.75 -2.07 16.30
CA ALA A 74 5.57 -1.43 17.32
C ALA A 74 5.58 0.11 17.15
N GLY A 75 5.51 0.58 15.90
CA GLY A 75 5.40 2.00 15.56
C GLY A 75 4.12 2.67 16.06
N LEU A 76 3.04 1.92 16.24
CA LEU A 76 1.78 2.46 16.78
C LEU A 76 1.90 2.92 18.23
N TYR A 77 2.88 2.45 19.00
CA TYR A 77 3.10 2.95 20.35
C TYR A 77 3.41 4.46 20.37
N ALA A 78 4.22 4.97 19.44
CA ALA A 78 4.47 6.41 19.34
C ALA A 78 3.19 7.20 19.05
N HIS A 79 2.34 6.68 18.14
CA HIS A 79 1.05 7.27 17.83
C HIS A 79 0.10 7.22 19.02
N TRP A 80 0.09 6.10 19.77
CA TRP A 80 -0.68 5.98 20.99
C TRP A 80 -0.29 7.05 22.02
N VAL A 81 1.00 7.21 22.29
CA VAL A 81 1.48 8.20 23.27
C VAL A 81 1.09 9.62 22.86
N LEU A 82 1.21 9.95 21.56
CA LEU A 82 0.79 11.26 21.01
C LEU A 82 -0.72 11.51 21.16
N LEU A 83 -1.53 10.46 20.94
CA LEU A 83 -2.97 10.59 20.66
C LEU A 83 -3.88 10.12 21.81
N ARG A 84 -3.32 9.53 22.87
CA ARG A 84 -4.09 8.95 24.01
C ARG A 84 -5.01 9.95 24.74
N GLY A 85 -4.76 11.25 24.61
CA GLY A 85 -5.60 12.31 25.17
C GLY A 85 -6.89 12.58 24.37
N SER A 86 -7.08 11.94 23.22
CA SER A 86 -8.24 12.13 22.34
C SER A 86 -8.93 10.80 22.04
N VAL A 87 -10.26 10.75 22.21
CA VAL A 87 -11.04 9.57 21.85
C VAL A 87 -10.91 9.23 20.36
N PHE A 88 -10.87 10.25 19.49
CA PHE A 88 -10.65 10.07 18.06
C PHE A 88 -9.24 9.54 17.79
N GLY A 89 -8.23 10.05 18.53
CA GLY A 89 -6.86 9.57 18.41
C GLY A 89 -6.71 8.10 18.80
N VAL A 90 -7.30 7.69 19.92
CA VAL A 90 -7.32 6.30 20.38
C VAL A 90 -8.00 5.39 19.36
N ALA A 91 -9.21 5.76 18.89
CA ALA A 91 -9.93 5.01 17.88
C ALA A 91 -9.14 4.93 16.57
N GLY A 92 -8.47 6.02 16.17
CA GLY A 92 -7.59 6.06 15.00
C GLY A 92 -6.45 5.05 15.10
N VAL A 93 -5.73 5.02 16.23
CA VAL A 93 -4.62 4.06 16.44
C VAL A 93 -5.11 2.61 16.41
N VAL A 94 -6.29 2.33 16.99
CA VAL A 94 -6.88 0.98 16.96
C VAL A 94 -7.20 0.57 15.52
N LEU A 95 -7.85 1.44 14.73
CA LEU A 95 -8.17 1.15 13.34
C LEU A 95 -6.91 1.00 12.47
N LEU A 96 -5.88 1.81 12.68
CA LEU A 96 -4.58 1.63 12.03
C LEU A 96 -3.99 0.27 12.37
N GLY A 97 -4.05 -0.16 13.64
CA GLY A 97 -3.57 -1.47 14.06
C GLY A 97 -4.30 -2.61 13.35
N ILE A 98 -5.63 -2.55 13.27
CA ILE A 98 -6.43 -3.55 12.56
C ILE A 98 -6.09 -3.55 11.08
N GLY A 99 -6.05 -2.39 10.43
CA GLY A 99 -5.71 -2.25 9.01
C GLY A 99 -4.32 -2.83 8.69
N PHE A 100 -3.32 -2.52 9.51
CA PHE A 100 -1.97 -3.05 9.35
C PHE A 100 -1.88 -4.57 9.59
N CYS A 101 -2.69 -5.12 10.50
CA CYS A 101 -2.78 -6.57 10.68
C CYS A 101 -3.44 -7.29 9.49
N LEU A 102 -4.35 -6.63 8.75
CA LEU A 102 -4.99 -7.19 7.57
C LEU A 102 -4.13 -7.04 6.31
N SER A 103 -3.27 -6.02 6.24
CA SER A 103 -2.46 -5.71 5.06
C SER A 103 -1.60 -6.87 4.54
N PRO A 104 -0.99 -7.75 5.39
CA PRO A 104 -0.24 -8.91 4.93
C PRO A 104 -1.04 -9.87 4.06
N LEU A 105 -2.33 -10.06 4.35
CA LEU A 105 -3.20 -10.95 3.56
C LEU A 105 -3.36 -10.41 2.13
N ALA A 106 -3.62 -9.11 2.01
CA ALA A 106 -3.73 -8.46 0.72
C ALA A 106 -2.40 -8.48 -0.05
N HIS A 107 -1.30 -8.13 0.63
CA HIS A 107 0.00 -8.02 -0.01
C HIS A 107 0.54 -9.40 -0.45
N ALA A 108 0.33 -10.46 0.32
CA ALA A 108 0.69 -11.81 -0.06
C ALA A 108 -0.11 -12.32 -1.28
N ALA A 109 -1.37 -11.85 -1.46
CA ALA A 109 -2.23 -12.26 -2.56
C ALA A 109 -1.74 -11.79 -3.94
N PHE A 110 -0.86 -10.80 -4.02
CA PHE A 110 -0.23 -10.40 -5.28
C PHE A 110 0.62 -11.51 -5.90
N TYR A 111 1.27 -12.33 -5.10
CA TYR A 111 2.12 -13.39 -5.62
C TYR A 111 1.34 -14.45 -6.42
N PRO A 112 0.30 -15.13 -5.89
CA PRO A 112 -0.48 -16.09 -6.66
C PRO A 112 -1.26 -15.42 -7.81
N LEU A 113 -1.73 -14.18 -7.66
CA LEU A 113 -2.37 -13.43 -8.73
C LEU A 113 -1.42 -13.24 -9.91
N ALA A 114 -0.18 -12.87 -9.66
CA ALA A 114 0.79 -12.65 -10.72
C ALA A 114 1.10 -13.94 -11.50
N LEU A 115 1.28 -15.07 -10.80
CA LEU A 115 1.47 -16.39 -11.45
C LEU A 115 0.27 -16.79 -12.31
N ALA A 116 -0.94 -16.52 -11.83
CA ALA A 116 -2.16 -16.81 -12.58
C ALA A 116 -2.34 -15.86 -13.77
N SER A 117 -1.96 -14.59 -13.63
CA SER A 117 -2.03 -13.60 -14.72
C SER A 117 -1.07 -13.93 -15.86
N GLU A 118 0.16 -14.37 -15.54
CA GLU A 118 1.10 -14.85 -16.56
C GLU A 118 0.55 -16.04 -17.33
N ARG A 119 -0.05 -17.02 -16.62
CA ARG A 119 -0.69 -18.19 -17.27
C ARG A 119 -1.90 -17.78 -18.11
N ALA A 120 -2.73 -16.86 -17.62
CA ALA A 120 -3.88 -16.35 -18.37
C ALA A 120 -3.44 -15.63 -19.65
N HIS A 121 -2.37 -14.82 -19.57
CA HIS A 121 -1.80 -14.17 -20.75
C HIS A 121 -1.21 -15.19 -21.75
N ALA A 122 -0.52 -16.23 -21.25
CA ALA A 122 -0.01 -17.31 -22.10
C ALA A 122 -1.15 -18.09 -22.80
N ALA A 123 -2.24 -18.38 -22.09
CA ALA A 123 -3.43 -19.02 -22.69
C ALA A 123 -4.08 -18.12 -23.77
N TYR A 124 -4.22 -16.81 -23.48
CA TYR A 124 -4.72 -15.82 -24.43
C TYR A 124 -3.86 -15.77 -25.72
N THR A 125 -2.54 -15.65 -25.56
CA THR A 125 -1.63 -15.55 -26.71
C THR A 125 -1.53 -16.84 -27.52
N SER A 126 -1.69 -18.01 -26.88
CA SER A 126 -1.65 -19.32 -27.56
C SER A 126 -2.92 -19.63 -28.38
N ALA A 127 -4.05 -19.07 -27.96
CA ALA A 127 -5.32 -19.24 -28.68
C ALA A 127 -5.30 -18.57 -30.07
N GLY A 128 -4.61 -17.40 -30.18
CA GLY A 128 -4.52 -16.62 -31.42
C GLY A 128 -5.90 -16.20 -31.95
N ASP A 129 -5.98 -15.94 -33.26
CA ASP A 129 -7.21 -15.41 -33.89
C ASP A 129 -8.28 -16.48 -34.17
N ARG A 130 -8.03 -17.75 -33.91
CA ARG A 130 -8.87 -18.86 -34.36
C ARG A 130 -9.52 -19.68 -33.26
N GLU A 131 -9.07 -19.54 -32.04
CA GLU A 131 -9.57 -20.29 -30.88
C GLU A 131 -9.89 -19.37 -29.74
N GLU A 132 -10.89 -19.67 -28.93
CA GLU A 132 -11.14 -18.96 -27.69
C GLU A 132 -10.11 -19.39 -26.65
N PRO A 133 -9.58 -18.45 -25.82
CA PRO A 133 -8.69 -18.80 -24.75
C PRO A 133 -9.36 -19.72 -23.73
N ASP A 134 -8.58 -20.56 -23.03
CA ASP A 134 -9.11 -21.43 -21.97
C ASP A 134 -9.73 -20.60 -20.84
N GLU A 135 -11.08 -20.55 -20.83
CA GLU A 135 -11.86 -19.78 -19.86
C GLU A 135 -11.61 -20.23 -18.42
N ALA A 136 -11.27 -21.49 -18.17
CA ALA A 136 -10.96 -21.96 -16.81
C ALA A 136 -9.67 -21.31 -16.26
N VAL A 137 -8.68 -21.08 -17.12
CA VAL A 137 -7.43 -20.40 -16.77
C VAL A 137 -7.67 -18.91 -16.52
N LEU A 138 -8.46 -18.26 -17.37
CA LEU A 138 -8.82 -16.84 -17.20
C LEU A 138 -9.64 -16.65 -15.92
N GLU A 139 -10.63 -17.48 -15.67
CA GLU A 139 -11.48 -17.41 -14.49
C GLU A 139 -10.69 -17.68 -13.20
N HIS A 140 -9.68 -18.53 -13.23
CA HIS A 140 -8.79 -18.73 -12.09
C HIS A 140 -8.07 -17.42 -11.70
N ALA A 141 -7.52 -16.70 -12.67
CA ALA A 141 -6.89 -15.41 -12.42
C ALA A 141 -7.89 -14.36 -11.88
N ARG A 142 -9.12 -14.33 -12.44
CA ARG A 142 -10.18 -13.43 -11.95
C ARG A 142 -10.60 -13.76 -10.52
N ARG A 143 -10.65 -15.04 -10.12
CA ARG A 143 -10.93 -15.43 -8.71
C ARG A 143 -9.86 -14.94 -7.77
N LEU A 144 -8.59 -15.04 -8.13
CA LEU A 144 -7.47 -14.53 -7.30
C LEU A 144 -7.48 -13.01 -7.19
N TYR A 145 -7.84 -12.31 -8.26
CA TYR A 145 -8.03 -10.86 -8.22
C TYR A 145 -9.19 -10.46 -7.29
N ARG A 146 -10.34 -11.13 -7.38
CA ARG A 146 -11.45 -10.89 -6.44
C ARG A 146 -11.05 -11.16 -4.99
N PHE A 147 -10.26 -12.21 -4.73
CA PHE A 147 -9.71 -12.47 -3.40
C PHE A 147 -8.77 -11.36 -2.93
N LEU A 148 -7.86 -10.91 -3.79
CA LEU A 148 -7.00 -9.77 -3.50
C LEU A 148 -7.83 -8.54 -3.12
N MET A 149 -8.82 -8.18 -3.92
CA MET A 149 -9.66 -7.01 -3.66
C MET A 149 -10.47 -7.13 -2.37
N ALA A 150 -10.98 -8.33 -2.07
CA ALA A 150 -11.68 -8.62 -0.82
C ALA A 150 -10.77 -8.48 0.42
N ALA A 151 -9.48 -8.79 0.30
CA ALA A 151 -8.50 -8.61 1.36
C ALA A 151 -7.98 -7.15 1.45
N TRP A 152 -7.74 -6.53 0.29
CA TRP A 152 -7.17 -5.18 0.17
C TRP A 152 -8.13 -4.09 0.62
N THR A 153 -9.40 -4.17 0.22
CA THR A 153 -10.40 -3.14 0.50
C THR A 153 -10.58 -2.87 2.01
N PRO A 154 -10.78 -3.88 2.87
CA PRO A 154 -10.90 -3.63 4.31
C PRO A 154 -9.58 -3.17 4.94
N ALA A 155 -8.42 -3.68 4.49
CA ALA A 155 -7.12 -3.26 5.01
C ALA A 155 -6.88 -1.76 4.74
N VAL A 156 -7.06 -1.33 3.50
CA VAL A 156 -6.87 0.08 3.11
C VAL A 156 -7.97 0.97 3.68
N GLY A 157 -9.23 0.51 3.67
CA GLY A 157 -10.36 1.27 4.21
C GLY A 157 -10.23 1.56 5.70
N LEU A 158 -9.85 0.57 6.51
CA LEU A 158 -9.64 0.76 7.95
C LEU A 158 -8.41 1.63 8.23
N THR A 159 -7.34 1.46 7.46
CA THR A 159 -6.15 2.31 7.57
C THR A 159 -6.48 3.77 7.22
N ALA A 160 -7.22 4.01 6.15
CA ALA A 160 -7.65 5.35 5.76
C ALA A 160 -8.56 6.00 6.82
N LEU A 161 -9.55 5.25 7.34
CA LEU A 161 -10.41 5.73 8.41
C LEU A 161 -9.61 6.02 9.69
N GLY A 162 -8.66 5.15 10.04
CA GLY A 162 -7.76 5.36 11.16
C GLY A 162 -6.98 6.66 11.04
N TRP A 163 -6.40 6.93 9.86
CA TRP A 163 -5.70 8.17 9.59
C TRP A 163 -6.61 9.41 9.61
N ILE A 164 -7.85 9.31 9.13
CA ILE A 164 -8.83 10.41 9.21
C ILE A 164 -9.10 10.77 10.68
N LEU A 165 -9.28 9.78 11.54
CA LEU A 165 -9.46 10.02 12.98
C LEU A 165 -8.21 10.64 13.64
N VAL A 166 -7.02 10.25 13.22
CA VAL A 166 -5.76 10.90 13.63
C VAL A 166 -5.73 12.36 13.20
N CYS A 167 -6.15 12.68 11.97
CA CYS A 167 -6.25 14.08 11.51
C CYS A 167 -7.22 14.89 12.37
N ILE A 168 -8.36 14.34 12.73
CA ILE A 168 -9.34 15.01 13.61
C ILE A 168 -8.72 15.28 14.99
N ALA A 169 -8.00 14.30 15.55
CA ALA A 169 -7.34 14.46 16.85
C ALA A 169 -6.24 15.55 16.81
N LEU A 170 -5.43 15.59 15.76
CA LEU A 170 -4.42 16.64 15.57
C LEU A 170 -5.06 18.01 15.36
N GLY A 171 -6.08 18.08 14.50
CA GLY A 171 -6.79 19.33 14.18
C GLY A 171 -7.54 19.93 15.38
N SER A 172 -7.98 19.10 16.31
CA SER A 172 -8.64 19.57 17.55
C SER A 172 -7.68 20.20 18.58
N GLY A 173 -6.36 20.14 18.37
CA GLY A 173 -5.36 20.62 19.31
C GLY A 173 -5.21 19.77 20.58
N ALA A 174 -5.81 18.57 20.61
CA ALA A 174 -5.77 17.67 21.76
C ALA A 174 -4.46 16.85 21.85
N THR A 175 -3.40 17.27 21.16
CA THR A 175 -2.10 16.56 21.08
C THR A 175 -0.94 17.50 21.37
N ALA A 176 0.24 16.93 21.64
CA ALA A 176 1.47 17.70 21.82
C ALA A 176 1.93 18.39 20.51
N PHE A 177 1.52 17.87 19.35
CA PHE A 177 1.86 18.48 18.06
C PHE A 177 0.93 19.64 17.72
N PRO A 178 1.44 20.67 17.03
CA PRO A 178 0.62 21.81 16.61
C PRO A 178 -0.44 21.34 15.58
N TRP A 179 -1.60 22.02 15.54
CA TRP A 179 -2.73 21.65 14.67
C TRP A 179 -2.35 21.53 13.19
N TRP A 180 -1.42 22.37 12.70
CA TRP A 180 -0.98 22.33 11.30
C TRP A 180 -0.23 21.03 10.93
N SER A 181 0.21 20.24 11.92
CA SER A 181 0.86 18.95 11.68
C SER A 181 -0.08 17.95 10.97
N LEU A 182 -1.40 18.20 11.02
CA LEU A 182 -2.37 17.45 10.22
C LEU A 182 -2.07 17.47 8.71
N LEU A 183 -1.45 18.57 8.21
CA LEU A 183 -1.08 18.71 6.79
C LEU A 183 0.01 17.70 6.37
N LEU A 184 0.74 17.16 7.33
CA LEU A 184 1.80 16.15 7.11
C LEU A 184 1.28 14.72 7.23
N THR A 185 -0.01 14.54 7.55
CA THR A 185 -0.61 13.21 7.68
C THR A 185 -0.89 12.56 6.33
N PRO A 186 -0.89 11.22 6.25
CA PRO A 186 -1.14 10.48 5.02
C PRO A 186 -2.38 10.91 4.22
N PRO A 187 -3.58 11.12 4.80
CA PRO A 187 -4.74 11.53 4.01
C PRO A 187 -4.57 12.87 3.31
N VAL A 188 -3.96 13.86 3.99
CA VAL A 188 -3.76 15.18 3.39
C VAL A 188 -2.69 15.13 2.31
N GLN A 189 -1.60 14.39 2.54
CA GLN A 189 -0.56 14.17 1.54
C GLN A 189 -1.06 13.39 0.32
N ALA A 190 -2.02 12.47 0.48
CA ALA A 190 -2.58 11.71 -0.63
C ALA A 190 -3.20 12.63 -1.70
N LEU A 191 -3.79 13.76 -1.33
CA LEU A 191 -4.45 14.67 -2.28
C LEU A 191 -3.51 15.20 -3.37
N PRO A 192 -2.35 15.84 -3.07
CA PRO A 192 -1.43 16.27 -4.12
C PRO A 192 -0.80 15.10 -4.87
N TRP A 193 -0.56 13.96 -4.22
CA TRP A 193 -0.04 12.77 -4.89
C TRP A 193 -1.02 12.21 -5.92
N PHE A 194 -2.32 12.11 -5.62
CA PHE A 194 -3.32 11.70 -6.60
C PHE A 194 -3.39 12.64 -7.81
N ALA A 195 -3.13 13.93 -7.63
CA ALA A 195 -3.02 14.84 -8.75
C ALA A 195 -1.74 14.57 -9.58
N LEU A 196 -0.62 14.32 -8.91
CA LEU A 196 0.66 14.02 -9.56
C LEU A 196 0.63 12.68 -10.33
N THR A 197 -0.12 11.67 -9.88
CA THR A 197 -0.24 10.40 -10.61
C THR A 197 -0.84 10.54 -12.00
N ARG A 198 -1.52 11.65 -12.29
CA ARG A 198 -2.05 11.96 -13.63
C ARG A 198 -1.00 12.50 -14.58
N LEU A 199 0.15 12.94 -14.08
CA LEU A 199 1.24 13.48 -14.86
C LEU A 199 2.25 12.38 -15.24
N PRO A 200 2.93 12.48 -16.39
CA PRO A 200 4.05 11.61 -16.69
C PRO A 200 5.28 12.03 -15.86
N TYR A 201 5.89 11.09 -15.16
CA TYR A 201 7.15 11.33 -14.43
C TYR A 201 8.02 10.06 -14.41
N PRO A 202 9.35 10.20 -14.25
CA PRO A 202 10.25 9.06 -14.18
C PRO A 202 9.93 8.14 -13.00
N GLY A 203 9.94 6.82 -13.21
CA GLY A 203 9.64 5.83 -12.19
C GLY A 203 8.16 5.72 -11.81
N LYS A 204 7.27 6.27 -12.62
CA LYS A 204 5.84 6.36 -12.38
C LYS A 204 5.18 5.08 -11.87
N PRO A 205 5.30 3.89 -12.52
CA PRO A 205 4.56 2.73 -12.04
C PRO A 205 5.00 2.31 -10.64
N LEU A 206 6.30 2.43 -10.35
CA LEU A 206 6.89 2.11 -9.06
C LEU A 206 6.38 3.03 -7.95
N LEU A 207 6.43 4.34 -8.19
CA LEU A 207 6.02 5.34 -7.21
C LEU A 207 4.50 5.34 -7.01
N ASP A 208 3.71 5.15 -8.08
CA ASP A 208 2.26 5.01 -7.97
C ASP A 208 1.87 3.78 -7.15
N GLY A 209 2.53 2.64 -7.37
CA GLY A 209 2.28 1.40 -6.61
C GLY A 209 2.64 1.53 -5.12
N ALA A 210 3.71 2.26 -4.79
CA ALA A 210 4.18 2.43 -3.42
C ALA A 210 3.60 3.67 -2.71
N LEU A 211 2.69 4.41 -3.33
CA LEU A 211 2.22 5.71 -2.87
C LEU A 211 1.76 5.70 -1.40
N LEU A 212 0.93 4.75 -1.01
CA LEU A 212 0.39 4.68 0.36
C LEU A 212 1.51 4.50 1.41
N ASN A 213 2.59 3.85 1.05
CA ASN A 213 3.74 3.62 1.92
C ASN A 213 4.74 4.77 1.90
N ILE A 214 4.84 5.50 0.78
CA ILE A 214 5.63 6.74 0.69
C ILE A 214 5.05 7.81 1.61
N ILE A 215 3.74 8.03 1.62
CA ILE A 215 3.11 9.01 2.51
C ILE A 215 3.22 8.61 3.99
N ASN A 216 3.21 7.31 4.32
CA ASN A 216 3.50 6.83 5.67
C ASN A 216 4.97 7.12 6.07
N LEU A 217 5.92 6.95 5.14
CA LEU A 217 7.33 7.27 5.37
C LEU A 217 7.52 8.77 5.62
N VAL A 218 6.88 9.63 4.81
CA VAL A 218 6.95 11.09 4.98
C VAL A 218 6.37 11.48 6.34
N TRP A 219 5.24 10.87 6.76
CA TRP A 219 4.70 11.08 8.10
C TRP A 219 5.67 10.65 9.20
N ALA A 220 6.33 9.49 9.08
CA ALA A 220 7.30 9.01 10.06
C ALA A 220 8.47 10.00 10.24
N ILE A 221 8.99 10.53 9.13
CA ILE A 221 10.04 11.56 9.15
C ILE A 221 9.52 12.85 9.81
N ALA A 222 8.33 13.31 9.41
CA ALA A 222 7.70 14.48 9.99
C ALA A 222 7.49 14.33 11.50
N PHE A 223 7.04 13.15 11.95
CA PHE A 223 6.86 12.85 13.38
C PHE A 223 8.17 12.97 14.14
N LEU A 224 9.27 12.41 13.64
CA LEU A 224 10.60 12.52 14.25
C LEU A 224 11.05 13.98 14.35
N LEU A 225 10.85 14.77 13.30
CA LEU A 225 11.21 16.19 13.31
C LEU A 225 10.33 16.97 14.28
N LEU A 226 9.02 16.73 14.32
CA LEU A 226 8.12 17.40 15.25
C LEU A 226 8.45 17.08 16.71
N MET A 227 8.85 15.84 17.02
CA MET A 227 9.28 15.47 18.37
C MET A 227 10.51 16.24 18.87
N ALA A 228 11.36 16.75 17.99
CA ALA A 228 12.52 17.54 18.37
C ALA A 228 12.10 18.92 18.94
N PHE A 229 10.95 19.45 18.49
CA PHE A 229 10.43 20.75 18.91
C PHE A 229 9.23 20.62 19.86
N HIS A 230 8.51 19.51 19.80
CA HIS A 230 7.30 19.21 20.57
C HIS A 230 7.45 17.83 21.22
N PRO A 231 8.15 17.70 22.37
CA PRO A 231 8.40 16.42 23.02
C PRO A 231 7.10 15.67 23.33
N VAL A 232 7.03 14.40 22.94
CA VAL A 232 5.91 13.49 23.23
C VAL A 232 6.34 12.61 24.40
N THR A 233 5.66 12.78 25.55
CA THR A 233 5.95 12.07 26.82
C THR A 233 4.82 11.18 27.27
#